data_47ba23099c1df2a94b6757274ea33305
#
_entry.id   47ba23099c1df2a94b6757274ea33305
#
_cell.length_a   1.000
_cell.length_b   1.000
_cell.length_c   1.000
_cell.angle_alpha   90.00
_cell.angle_beta   90.00
_cell.angle_gamma   90.00
#
_symmetry.space_group_name_H-M   'P 1'
#
loop_
_entity.id
_entity.type
_entity.pdbx_description
1 polymer ?
#
loop_
_entity_poly.entity_id
_entity_poly.type
_entity_poly.pdbx_seq_one_letter_code
_entity_poly.pdbx_strand_id
1 'polypeptide(L)'
;SFNAQGGIAAVTSNDDNPEIHKSDTLIAGRGLCEEGAVDILVNEGPDRIDEIIADGMKFDTENGSLALGLEGGHHKRRILHAGGDATGRWITEFAISKVLERDNIKIFENTLLLDLLVKDGTCYGVRCWSENEELQAESDGSEVMLFANHVFLTSGGASAVYARTTNPQT
;
A
#
# COMPACT_ATOMS: atom_id res chain seq x y z
N SER A 1 3.05 -3.56 5.58
CA SER A 1 3.57 -2.20 5.29
C SER A 1 3.69 -1.30 6.52
N PHE A 2 2.87 -1.48 7.56
CA PHE A 2 2.88 -0.63 8.77
C PHE A 2 4.28 -0.47 9.41
N ASN A 3 5.07 -1.53 9.44
CA ASN A 3 6.43 -1.53 9.99
C ASN A 3 7.53 -1.19 8.95
N ALA A 4 7.16 -0.70 7.76
CA ALA A 4 8.14 -0.34 6.74
C ALA A 4 8.88 0.95 7.10
N GLN A 5 10.21 0.92 7.02
CA GLN A 5 11.11 2.00 7.43
C GLN A 5 11.80 2.69 6.24
N GLY A 6 11.97 1.99 5.13
CA GLY A 6 12.83 2.40 4.02
C GLY A 6 12.36 3.59 3.17
N GLY A 7 11.23 4.19 3.47
CA GLY A 7 10.71 5.32 2.68
C GLY A 7 10.09 4.94 1.34
N ILE A 8 9.82 5.96 0.52
CA ILE A 8 9.29 5.82 -0.84
C ILE A 8 10.24 6.49 -1.82
N ALA A 9 10.63 5.77 -2.88
CA ALA A 9 11.43 6.33 -3.96
C ALA A 9 10.55 7.01 -5.01
N ALA A 10 10.74 8.32 -5.22
CA ALA A 10 10.11 9.07 -6.30
C ALA A 10 10.99 10.25 -6.74
N VAL A 11 10.94 10.57 -8.02
CA VAL A 11 11.68 11.72 -8.59
C VAL A 11 10.94 13.01 -8.25
N THR A 12 11.40 13.72 -7.22
CA THR A 12 10.79 14.96 -6.75
C THR A 12 11.76 16.14 -6.74
N SER A 13 13.01 15.94 -7.20
CA SER A 13 14.02 16.97 -7.27
C SER A 13 14.45 17.27 -8.71
N ASN A 14 14.92 18.50 -8.97
CA ASN A 14 15.33 18.96 -10.31
C ASN A 14 16.65 18.34 -10.80
N ASP A 15 17.44 17.72 -9.92
CA ASP A 15 18.72 17.08 -10.26
C ASP A 15 18.58 15.58 -10.52
N ASP A 16 17.35 15.06 -10.51
CA ASP A 16 16.98 13.68 -10.78
C ASP A 16 16.00 13.59 -11.96
N ASN A 17 15.84 12.40 -12.56
CA ASN A 17 14.86 12.16 -13.62
C ASN A 17 14.40 10.68 -13.64
N PRO A 18 13.24 10.38 -14.26
CA PRO A 18 12.72 9.03 -14.35
C PRO A 18 13.67 8.01 -14.99
N GLU A 19 14.47 8.41 -15.97
CA GLU A 19 15.42 7.52 -16.66
C GLU A 19 16.52 7.02 -15.72
N ILE A 20 17.06 7.89 -14.86
CA ILE A 20 18.03 7.48 -13.83
C ILE A 20 17.35 6.53 -12.84
N HIS A 21 16.13 6.84 -12.40
CA HIS A 21 15.38 5.97 -11.49
C HIS A 21 15.06 4.61 -12.11
N LYS A 22 14.65 4.58 -13.39
CA LYS A 22 14.43 3.34 -14.15
C LYS A 22 15.71 2.50 -14.20
N SER A 23 16.85 3.13 -14.59
CA SER A 23 18.13 2.44 -14.65
C SER A 23 18.52 1.82 -13.31
N ASP A 24 18.41 2.58 -12.22
CA ASP A 24 18.69 2.10 -10.86
C ASP A 24 17.83 0.89 -10.50
N THR A 25 16.54 0.96 -10.81
CA THR A 25 15.57 -0.10 -10.51
C THR A 25 15.88 -1.38 -11.28
N LEU A 26 16.17 -1.27 -12.58
CA LEU A 26 16.51 -2.42 -13.43
C LEU A 26 17.83 -3.08 -13.00
N ILE A 27 18.85 -2.28 -12.64
CA ILE A 27 20.13 -2.78 -12.13
C ILE A 27 19.93 -3.52 -10.80
N ALA A 28 19.20 -2.93 -9.85
CA ALA A 28 18.92 -3.55 -8.56
C ALA A 28 18.08 -4.82 -8.70
N GLY A 29 17.15 -4.87 -9.64
CA GLY A 29 16.28 -6.00 -9.92
C GLY A 29 16.96 -7.18 -10.63
N ARG A 30 18.20 -7.01 -11.15
CA ARG A 30 19.04 -8.08 -11.71
C ARG A 30 18.32 -8.99 -12.73
N GLY A 31 17.52 -8.41 -13.60
CA GLY A 31 16.77 -9.11 -14.64
C GLY A 31 15.45 -9.73 -14.20
N LEU A 32 15.00 -9.47 -12.97
CA LEU A 32 13.69 -9.91 -12.47
C LEU A 32 12.58 -8.87 -12.67
N CYS A 33 12.94 -7.65 -13.12
CA CYS A 33 11.97 -6.60 -13.36
C CYS A 33 11.24 -6.82 -14.69
N GLU A 34 9.95 -6.53 -14.68
CA GLU A 34 9.17 -6.31 -15.89
C GLU A 34 9.32 -4.83 -16.28
N GLU A 35 9.95 -4.56 -17.44
CA GLU A 35 10.40 -3.22 -17.81
C GLU A 35 9.24 -2.23 -17.96
N GLY A 36 8.11 -2.66 -18.56
CA GLY A 36 6.92 -1.82 -18.69
C GLY A 36 6.32 -1.42 -17.35
N ALA A 37 6.35 -2.31 -16.35
CA ALA A 37 5.92 -1.98 -14.99
C ALA A 37 6.85 -0.97 -14.32
N VAL A 38 8.16 -1.08 -14.55
CA VAL A 38 9.13 -0.09 -14.06
C VAL A 38 8.90 1.27 -14.73
N ASP A 39 8.62 1.32 -16.04
CA ASP A 39 8.30 2.57 -16.74
C ASP A 39 7.09 3.28 -16.12
N ILE A 40 6.01 2.56 -15.84
CA ILE A 40 4.82 3.11 -15.16
C ILE A 40 5.21 3.65 -13.78
N LEU A 41 5.91 2.85 -12.98
CA LEU A 41 6.31 3.21 -11.61
C LEU A 41 7.11 4.52 -11.57
N VAL A 42 8.14 4.65 -12.40
CA VAL A 42 9.05 5.80 -12.32
C VAL A 42 8.46 7.07 -12.92
N ASN A 43 7.58 6.94 -13.92
CA ASN A 43 6.95 8.09 -14.56
C ASN A 43 5.71 8.59 -13.80
N GLU A 44 4.89 7.70 -13.25
CA GLU A 44 3.68 8.09 -12.51
C GLU A 44 3.94 8.34 -11.01
N GLY A 45 5.02 7.76 -10.46
CA GLY A 45 5.34 7.88 -9.04
C GLY A 45 5.36 9.31 -8.50
N PRO A 46 6.03 10.27 -9.17
CA PRO A 46 6.03 11.67 -8.74
C PRO A 46 4.63 12.27 -8.61
N ASP A 47 3.76 12.09 -9.61
CA ASP A 47 2.40 12.59 -9.59
C ASP A 47 1.59 11.99 -8.43
N ARG A 48 1.79 10.69 -8.13
CA ARG A 48 1.13 10.03 -6.98
C ARG A 48 1.61 10.60 -5.64
N ILE A 49 2.88 10.96 -5.53
CA ILE A 49 3.42 11.63 -4.34
C ILE A 49 2.79 13.02 -4.18
N ASP A 50 2.72 13.80 -5.25
CA ASP A 50 2.12 15.12 -5.22
C ASP A 50 0.63 15.05 -4.84
N GLU A 51 -0.12 14.07 -5.34
CA GLU A 51 -1.52 13.84 -4.96
C GLU A 51 -1.68 13.55 -3.46
N ILE A 52 -0.92 12.63 -2.89
CA ILE A 52 -1.06 12.31 -1.46
C ILE A 52 -0.59 13.45 -0.56
N ILE A 53 0.38 14.28 -1.01
CA ILE A 53 0.77 15.51 -0.31
C ILE A 53 -0.37 16.53 -0.36
N ALA A 54 -1.00 16.73 -1.52
CA ALA A 54 -2.14 17.62 -1.68
C ALA A 54 -3.35 17.19 -0.83
N ASP A 55 -3.53 15.87 -0.65
CA ASP A 55 -4.53 15.28 0.24
C ASP A 55 -4.19 15.41 1.73
N GLY A 56 -3.00 15.92 2.08
CA GLY A 56 -2.60 16.23 3.45
C GLY A 56 -1.58 15.28 4.07
N MET A 57 -1.04 14.31 3.33
CA MET A 57 0.09 13.50 3.81
C MET A 57 1.32 14.39 4.02
N LYS A 58 2.02 14.19 5.13
CA LYS A 58 3.22 14.95 5.46
C LYS A 58 4.44 14.03 5.39
N PHE A 59 5.38 14.39 4.53
CA PHE A 59 6.72 13.84 4.52
C PHE A 59 7.68 14.73 5.29
N ASP A 60 8.83 14.18 5.67
CA ASP A 60 9.88 14.92 6.37
C ASP A 60 10.43 16.02 5.48
N THR A 61 10.71 17.18 6.06
CA THR A 61 11.23 18.35 5.35
C THR A 61 12.51 18.88 6.00
N GLU A 62 13.38 19.44 5.18
CA GLU A 62 14.58 20.14 5.60
C GLU A 62 14.63 21.50 4.87
N ASN A 63 14.81 22.60 5.62
CA ASN A 63 14.85 23.96 5.07
C ASN A 63 13.63 24.34 4.19
N GLY A 64 12.45 23.78 4.48
CA GLY A 64 11.20 24.05 3.77
C GLY A 64 11.00 23.28 2.47
N SER A 65 11.89 22.34 2.15
CA SER A 65 11.78 21.40 1.03
C SER A 65 11.71 19.96 1.52
N LEU A 66 11.26 19.03 0.68
CA LEU A 66 11.26 17.59 1.01
C LEU A 66 12.69 17.12 1.36
N ALA A 67 12.83 16.45 2.50
CA ALA A 67 14.08 15.82 2.90
C ALA A 67 14.25 14.49 2.14
N LEU A 68 15.19 14.45 1.19
CA LEU A 68 15.40 13.28 0.35
C LEU A 68 16.59 12.45 0.81
N GLY A 69 16.33 11.20 1.18
CA GLY A 69 17.33 10.20 1.51
C GLY A 69 18.01 9.61 0.27
N LEU A 70 19.19 9.01 0.50
CA LEU A 70 19.90 8.18 -0.47
C LEU A 70 20.04 6.77 0.12
N GLU A 71 19.34 5.82 -0.48
CA GLU A 71 19.39 4.42 -0.10
C GLU A 71 20.22 3.59 -1.09
N GLY A 72 20.61 2.38 -0.67
CA GLY A 72 21.36 1.47 -1.54
C GLY A 72 20.62 1.15 -2.84
N GLY A 73 21.35 1.12 -3.96
CA GLY A 73 20.79 0.90 -5.29
C GLY A 73 20.31 2.18 -5.99
N HIS A 74 20.38 3.34 -5.36
CA HIS A 74 20.03 4.63 -5.96
C HIS A 74 21.24 5.50 -6.19
N HIS A 75 21.34 6.13 -7.38
CA HIS A 75 22.39 7.10 -7.71
C HIS A 75 22.03 8.54 -7.33
N LYS A 76 20.74 8.80 -7.05
CA LYS A 76 20.20 10.11 -6.66
C LYS A 76 19.43 10.04 -5.36
N ARG A 77 19.39 11.17 -4.64
CA ARG A 77 18.53 11.33 -3.47
C ARG A 77 17.09 11.46 -3.91
N ARG A 78 16.27 10.45 -3.62
CA ARG A 78 14.84 10.40 -4.03
C ARG A 78 13.95 9.68 -3.03
N ILE A 79 14.49 9.30 -1.88
CA ILE A 79 13.73 8.56 -0.88
C ILE A 79 13.05 9.53 0.06
N LEU A 80 11.72 9.54 0.03
CA LEU A 80 10.89 10.31 0.94
C LEU A 80 10.63 9.50 2.20
N HIS A 81 10.84 10.12 3.36
CA HIS A 81 10.52 9.54 4.65
C HIS A 81 9.39 10.32 5.33
N ALA A 82 8.67 9.68 6.24
CA ALA A 82 7.69 10.29 7.09
C ALA A 82 7.89 9.82 8.53
N GLY A 83 8.14 10.78 9.46
CA GLY A 83 8.46 10.48 10.84
C GLY A 83 9.76 9.70 11.01
N GLY A 84 10.78 10.01 10.22
CA GLY A 84 12.06 9.34 10.20
C GLY A 84 11.96 7.92 9.63
N ASP A 85 12.08 6.90 10.48
CA ASP A 85 12.01 5.49 10.11
C ASP A 85 10.61 4.85 10.25
N ALA A 86 9.57 5.67 10.27
CA ALA A 86 8.19 5.24 10.49
C ALA A 86 7.27 5.46 9.26
N THR A 87 7.84 5.55 8.06
CA THR A 87 7.12 5.89 6.82
C THR A 87 5.89 5.00 6.58
N GLY A 88 6.04 3.69 6.78
CA GLY A 88 4.92 2.75 6.61
C GLY A 88 3.76 3.02 7.55
N ARG A 89 4.03 3.34 8.81
CA ARG A 89 3.01 3.69 9.80
C ARG A 89 2.30 4.99 9.40
N TRP A 90 3.02 6.05 9.08
CA TRP A 90 2.45 7.34 8.71
C TRP A 90 1.53 7.25 7.49
N ILE A 91 1.95 6.53 6.45
CA ILE A 91 1.12 6.31 5.25
C ILE A 91 -0.12 5.50 5.58
N THR A 92 0.02 4.44 6.41
CA THR A 92 -1.12 3.61 6.79
C THR A 92 -2.14 4.40 7.61
N GLU A 93 -1.69 5.15 8.63
CA GLU A 93 -2.55 6.01 9.45
C GLU A 93 -3.23 7.09 8.62
N PHE A 94 -2.49 7.72 7.69
CA PHE A 94 -3.06 8.67 6.74
C PHE A 94 -4.16 8.03 5.87
N ALA A 95 -3.89 6.86 5.26
CA ALA A 95 -4.86 6.17 4.43
C ALA A 95 -6.11 5.77 5.23
N ILE A 96 -5.95 5.27 6.47
CA ILE A 96 -7.06 4.96 7.37
C ILE A 96 -7.89 6.22 7.65
N SER A 97 -7.26 7.36 7.96
CA SER A 97 -8.00 8.60 8.21
C SER A 97 -8.86 9.01 7.02
N LYS A 98 -8.31 8.86 5.79
CA LYS A 98 -9.05 9.17 4.55
C LYS A 98 -10.23 8.23 4.31
N VAL A 99 -10.09 6.97 4.66
CA VAL A 99 -11.21 6.00 4.59
C VAL A 99 -12.31 6.36 5.60
N LEU A 100 -11.94 6.69 6.84
CA LEU A 100 -12.88 7.05 7.91
C LEU A 100 -13.62 8.37 7.65
N GLU A 101 -13.07 9.27 6.83
CA GLU A 101 -13.71 10.51 6.39
C GLU A 101 -14.81 10.28 5.32
N ARG A 102 -15.01 9.05 4.83
CA ARG A 102 -15.88 8.74 3.69
C ARG A 102 -17.13 7.98 4.12
N ASP A 103 -18.29 8.63 4.10
CA ASP A 103 -19.59 8.01 4.43
C ASP A 103 -20.01 6.88 3.47
N ASN A 104 -19.43 6.85 2.27
CA ASN A 104 -19.73 5.82 1.26
C ASN A 104 -18.84 4.58 1.35
N ILE A 105 -17.93 4.51 2.33
CA ILE A 105 -17.07 3.34 2.59
C ILE A 105 -17.55 2.67 3.88
N LYS A 106 -17.80 1.36 3.80
CA LYS A 106 -18.10 0.53 4.96
C LYS A 106 -16.92 -0.36 5.29
N ILE A 107 -16.55 -0.39 6.56
CA ILE A 107 -15.47 -1.23 7.09
C ILE A 107 -16.11 -2.32 7.96
N PHE A 108 -15.82 -3.55 7.63
CA PHE A 108 -16.26 -4.71 8.41
C PHE A 108 -15.04 -5.34 9.08
N GLU A 109 -14.76 -4.92 10.31
CA GLU A 109 -13.74 -5.54 11.16
C GLU A 109 -14.19 -6.92 11.63
N ASN A 110 -13.28 -7.74 12.14
CA ASN A 110 -13.56 -9.11 12.62
C ASN A 110 -14.28 -9.96 11.57
N THR A 111 -13.86 -9.79 10.30
CA THR A 111 -14.47 -10.47 9.16
C THR A 111 -13.39 -11.19 8.37
N LEU A 112 -13.38 -12.52 8.45
CA LEU A 112 -12.41 -13.39 7.80
C LEU A 112 -12.90 -13.80 6.41
N LEU A 113 -12.12 -13.50 5.39
CA LEU A 113 -12.37 -14.03 4.04
C LEU A 113 -12.16 -15.55 4.02
N LEU A 114 -13.19 -16.30 3.65
CA LEU A 114 -13.14 -17.76 3.50
C LEU A 114 -12.91 -18.16 2.04
N ASP A 115 -13.61 -17.49 1.09
CA ASP A 115 -13.60 -17.88 -0.30
C ASP A 115 -14.01 -16.74 -1.24
N LEU A 116 -13.62 -16.84 -2.52
CA LEU A 116 -14.12 -15.97 -3.58
C LEU A 116 -15.33 -16.63 -4.25
N LEU A 117 -16.40 -15.88 -4.44
CA LEU A 117 -17.57 -16.34 -5.17
C LEU A 117 -17.34 -16.18 -6.67
N VAL A 118 -17.02 -17.29 -7.33
CA VAL A 118 -16.68 -17.31 -8.77
C VAL A 118 -17.69 -18.16 -9.53
N LYS A 119 -18.21 -17.63 -10.63
CA LYS A 119 -19.05 -18.36 -11.57
C LYS A 119 -18.62 -18.00 -13.00
N ASP A 120 -18.47 -19.02 -13.84
CA ASP A 120 -18.09 -18.88 -15.25
C ASP A 120 -16.81 -18.01 -15.45
N GLY A 121 -15.83 -18.15 -14.54
CA GLY A 121 -14.56 -17.40 -14.55
C GLY A 121 -14.68 -15.94 -14.07
N THR A 122 -15.84 -15.51 -13.61
CA THR A 122 -16.06 -14.14 -13.07
C THR A 122 -16.27 -14.17 -11.57
N CYS A 123 -15.48 -13.35 -10.86
CA CYS A 123 -15.68 -13.12 -9.43
C CYS A 123 -16.78 -12.08 -9.24
N TYR A 124 -17.78 -12.40 -8.41
CA TYR A 124 -18.93 -11.55 -8.13
C TYR A 124 -19.14 -11.27 -6.64
N GLY A 125 -18.22 -11.69 -5.80
CA GLY A 125 -18.31 -11.46 -4.37
C GLY A 125 -17.37 -12.33 -3.57
N VAL A 126 -17.58 -12.34 -2.28
CA VAL A 126 -16.79 -13.07 -1.30
C VAL A 126 -17.70 -13.80 -0.29
N ARG A 127 -17.22 -14.93 0.23
CA ARG A 127 -17.78 -15.64 1.38
C ARG A 127 -16.86 -15.39 2.57
N CYS A 128 -17.43 -14.90 3.64
CA CYS A 128 -16.69 -14.53 4.85
C CYS A 128 -17.30 -15.23 6.08
N TRP A 129 -16.48 -15.40 7.09
CA TRP A 129 -16.92 -15.59 8.48
C TRP A 129 -16.83 -14.25 9.18
N SER A 130 -17.90 -13.79 9.79
CA SER A 130 -17.92 -12.48 10.44
C SER A 130 -18.44 -12.56 11.87
N GLU A 131 -17.75 -11.87 12.76
CA GLU A 131 -18.20 -11.53 14.11
C GLU A 131 -18.67 -10.06 14.20
N ASN A 132 -18.80 -9.38 13.06
CA ASN A 132 -19.24 -8.01 12.99
C ASN A 132 -20.77 -7.91 13.11
N GLU A 133 -21.26 -7.14 14.08
CA GLU A 133 -22.70 -7.02 14.40
C GLU A 133 -23.53 -6.50 13.21
N GLU A 134 -22.97 -5.68 12.33
CA GLU A 134 -23.67 -5.16 11.14
C GLU A 134 -23.94 -6.24 10.07
N LEU A 135 -23.16 -7.32 10.07
CA LEU A 135 -23.27 -8.41 9.11
C LEU A 135 -23.95 -9.66 9.66
N GLN A 136 -24.13 -9.74 10.98
CA GLN A 136 -24.63 -10.94 11.64
C GLN A 136 -26.15 -10.96 11.79
N ALA A 137 -26.71 -12.17 11.63
CA ALA A 137 -28.06 -12.49 12.08
C ALA A 137 -28.10 -13.07 13.50
N GLU A 138 -26.95 -13.54 14.05
CA GLU A 138 -26.83 -14.24 15.35
C GLU A 138 -25.54 -13.81 16.08
N SER A 139 -25.51 -13.95 17.43
CA SER A 139 -24.46 -13.38 18.30
C SER A 139 -23.10 -14.10 18.30
N ASP A 140 -22.97 -15.27 17.68
CA ASP A 140 -21.77 -16.12 17.77
C ASP A 140 -20.90 -16.16 16.49
N GLY A 141 -21.08 -15.20 15.58
CA GLY A 141 -20.46 -15.20 14.26
C GLY A 141 -21.26 -16.05 13.26
N SER A 142 -21.25 -15.64 12.00
CA SER A 142 -21.97 -16.33 10.94
C SER A 142 -21.22 -16.26 9.60
N GLU A 143 -21.49 -17.23 8.73
CA GLU A 143 -21.10 -17.11 7.34
C GLU A 143 -21.98 -16.08 6.64
N VAL A 144 -21.33 -15.13 5.97
CA VAL A 144 -21.98 -14.09 5.18
C VAL A 144 -21.43 -14.06 3.76
N MET A 145 -22.29 -13.70 2.82
CA MET A 145 -21.90 -13.48 1.42
C MET A 145 -22.02 -12.00 1.09
N LEU A 146 -20.93 -11.40 0.64
CA LEU A 146 -20.90 -10.01 0.19
C LEU A 146 -20.74 -10.01 -1.33
N PHE A 147 -21.67 -9.36 -2.03
CA PHE A 147 -21.67 -9.31 -3.49
C PHE A 147 -21.16 -7.96 -3.98
N ALA A 148 -20.32 -7.97 -5.02
CA ALA A 148 -19.75 -6.79 -5.63
C ALA A 148 -19.47 -6.99 -7.11
N ASN A 149 -19.49 -5.91 -7.89
CA ASN A 149 -19.10 -5.92 -9.30
C ASN A 149 -17.58 -6.10 -9.48
N HIS A 150 -16.79 -5.67 -8.48
CA HIS A 150 -15.34 -5.81 -8.46
C HIS A 150 -14.88 -6.22 -7.07
N VAL A 151 -13.93 -7.13 -7.00
CA VAL A 151 -13.31 -7.59 -5.75
C VAL A 151 -11.80 -7.37 -5.85
N PHE A 152 -11.25 -6.63 -4.89
CA PHE A 152 -9.80 -6.41 -4.76
C PHE A 152 -9.30 -7.20 -3.56
N LEU A 153 -8.47 -8.22 -3.80
CA LEU A 153 -7.83 -8.99 -2.75
C LEU A 153 -6.50 -8.36 -2.38
N THR A 154 -6.45 -7.70 -1.23
CA THR A 154 -5.26 -6.98 -0.73
C THR A 154 -4.80 -7.47 0.65
N SER A 155 -4.98 -8.75 0.92
CA SER A 155 -4.70 -9.42 2.20
C SER A 155 -3.22 -9.45 2.60
N GLY A 156 -2.31 -8.94 1.75
CA GLY A 156 -0.87 -9.02 1.99
C GLY A 156 -0.29 -10.40 1.72
N GLY A 157 0.90 -10.67 2.26
CA GLY A 157 1.60 -11.93 2.07
C GLY A 157 1.38 -12.93 3.20
N ALA A 158 1.72 -14.20 2.96
CA ALA A 158 1.59 -15.30 3.90
C ALA A 158 2.73 -15.36 4.94
N SER A 159 3.36 -14.25 5.28
CA SER A 159 4.54 -14.22 6.16
C SER A 159 4.24 -14.64 7.61
N ALA A 160 2.98 -14.58 8.04
CA ALA A 160 2.55 -15.04 9.37
C ALA A 160 2.68 -16.57 9.58
N VAL A 161 2.86 -17.36 8.51
CA VAL A 161 3.12 -18.80 8.62
C VAL A 161 4.56 -19.10 9.06
N TYR A 162 5.45 -18.11 9.06
CA TYR A 162 6.83 -18.25 9.51
C TYR A 162 6.98 -17.84 10.98
N ALA A 163 7.84 -18.56 11.71
CA ALA A 163 8.08 -18.29 13.13
C ALA A 163 8.67 -16.89 13.42
N ARG A 164 9.26 -16.25 12.42
CA ARG A 164 9.78 -14.88 12.49
C ARG A 164 9.40 -14.13 11.22
N THR A 165 8.83 -12.96 11.38
CA THR A 165 8.46 -12.06 10.29
C THR A 165 8.60 -10.61 10.72
N THR A 166 8.92 -9.71 9.77
CA THR A 166 8.91 -8.25 9.96
C THR A 166 7.54 -7.62 9.68
N ASN A 167 6.59 -8.41 9.15
CA ASN A 167 5.22 -7.93 8.96
C ASN A 167 4.45 -7.93 10.29
N PRO A 168 3.45 -7.04 10.44
CA PRO A 168 2.54 -7.08 11.58
C PRO A 168 1.88 -8.45 11.70
N GLN A 169 1.64 -8.87 12.92
CA GLN A 169 0.71 -9.97 13.18
C GLN A 169 -0.69 -9.39 13.01
N THR A 170 -1.41 -9.84 12.02
CA THR A 170 -2.83 -9.50 11.78
C THR A 170 -3.70 -10.60 12.34
#